data_fcb4267492ed88cc37fb36a26c08d5be
#
_entry.id   fcb4267492ed88cc37fb36a26c08d5be
#
_cell.length_a   1.000
_cell.length_b   1.000
_cell.length_c   1.000
_cell.angle_alpha   90.00
_cell.angle_beta   90.00
_cell.angle_gamma   90.00
#
_symmetry.space_group_name_H-M   'P 1'
#
loop_
_entity.id
_entity.type
_entity.pdbx_description
1 polymer ?
#
loop_
_entity_poly.entity_id
_entity_poly.type
_entity_poly.pdbx_seq_one_letter_code
_entity_poly.pdbx_strand_id
1 'polypeptide(L)'
;PVDDVIKEMLETQGWDAHEHAYISEYVKLFLRAMRKFMHTEALIIPNEDLDLVDATYLTYQSMGGALRLTVGCRMTGNVLLAMAGRFSGEEETEVNEMAIDSIEELANVINGLYIVNMSGHSHDMDLDMPKTLENGVPAGEDVFALRVETEFGAFMLYLSREGFMLNEKNLFGW
;
A
#
# COMPACT_ATOMS: atom_id res chain seq x y z
N PRO A 1 -12.55 2.35 -16.78
CA PRO A 1 -12.01 1.13 -16.17
C PRO A 1 -10.69 1.39 -15.47
N VAL A 2 -10.47 0.68 -14.39
CA VAL A 2 -9.26 0.83 -13.55
C VAL A 2 -7.99 0.60 -14.37
N ASP A 3 -7.99 -0.40 -15.24
CA ASP A 3 -6.82 -0.73 -16.07
C ASP A 3 -6.35 0.43 -16.93
N ASP A 4 -7.28 1.14 -17.56
CA ASP A 4 -6.94 2.27 -18.45
C ASP A 4 -6.36 3.45 -17.66
N VAL A 5 -6.91 3.72 -16.48
CA VAL A 5 -6.42 4.77 -15.60
C VAL A 5 -5.00 4.48 -15.13
N ILE A 6 -4.75 3.26 -14.67
CA ILE A 6 -3.42 2.84 -14.19
C ILE A 6 -2.41 2.86 -15.33
N LYS A 7 -2.80 2.38 -16.50
CA LYS A 7 -1.93 2.38 -17.68
C LYS A 7 -1.49 3.80 -18.05
N GLU A 8 -2.43 4.74 -18.11
CA GLU A 8 -2.14 6.13 -18.40
C GLU A 8 -1.18 6.74 -17.37
N MET A 9 -1.41 6.48 -16.09
CA MET A 9 -0.55 6.97 -15.02
C MET A 9 0.86 6.39 -15.11
N LEU A 10 1.00 5.09 -15.40
CA LEU A 10 2.28 4.42 -15.54
C LEU A 10 3.06 4.94 -16.75
N GLU A 11 2.39 5.15 -17.88
CA GLU A 11 2.99 5.75 -19.07
C GLU A 11 3.53 7.15 -18.78
N THR A 12 2.75 7.96 -18.08
CA THR A 12 3.13 9.32 -17.68
C THR A 12 4.36 9.31 -16.76
N GLN A 13 4.50 8.29 -15.92
CA GLN A 13 5.63 8.16 -14.98
C GLN A 13 6.82 7.37 -15.56
N GLY A 14 6.75 6.97 -16.84
CA GLY A 14 7.86 6.34 -17.53
C GLY A 14 8.09 4.86 -17.24
N TRP A 15 7.06 4.15 -16.78
CA TRP A 15 7.15 2.72 -16.55
C TRP A 15 7.04 1.92 -17.85
N ASP A 16 7.82 0.83 -17.95
CA ASP A 16 7.77 -0.07 -19.09
C ASP A 16 6.41 -0.75 -19.25
N ALA A 17 5.97 -0.92 -20.49
CA ALA A 17 4.67 -1.50 -20.80
C ALA A 17 4.47 -2.90 -20.22
N HIS A 18 5.52 -3.73 -20.16
CA HIS A 18 5.41 -5.08 -19.61
C HIS A 18 5.27 -5.08 -18.07
N GLU A 19 5.67 -4.00 -17.41
CA GLU A 19 5.47 -3.83 -15.96
C GLU A 19 4.06 -3.38 -15.62
N HIS A 20 3.34 -2.76 -16.57
CA HIS A 20 1.97 -2.27 -16.34
C HIS A 20 1.03 -3.38 -15.88
N ALA A 21 1.17 -4.59 -16.43
CA ALA A 21 0.32 -5.71 -16.06
C ALA A 21 0.48 -6.09 -14.59
N TYR A 22 1.71 -6.09 -14.08
CA TYR A 22 2.01 -6.45 -12.69
C TYR A 22 1.47 -5.43 -11.71
N ILE A 23 1.64 -4.15 -12.02
CA ILE A 23 1.15 -3.05 -11.21
C ILE A 23 -0.38 -3.03 -11.21
N SER A 24 -0.99 -3.16 -12.39
CA SER A 24 -2.44 -3.19 -12.54
C SER A 24 -3.07 -4.35 -11.76
N GLU A 25 -2.46 -5.53 -11.82
CA GLU A 25 -2.90 -6.69 -11.05
C GLU A 25 -2.83 -6.43 -9.54
N TYR A 26 -1.75 -5.80 -9.07
CA TYR A 26 -1.63 -5.45 -7.66
C TYR A 26 -2.75 -4.49 -7.23
N VAL A 27 -2.95 -3.41 -7.97
CA VAL A 27 -3.95 -2.41 -7.62
C VAL A 27 -5.36 -3.00 -7.62
N LYS A 28 -5.69 -3.80 -8.61
CA LYS A 28 -6.99 -4.49 -8.66
C LYS A 28 -7.19 -5.43 -7.46
N LEU A 29 -6.15 -6.19 -7.12
CA LEU A 29 -6.19 -7.09 -5.97
C LEU A 29 -6.34 -6.29 -4.66
N PHE A 30 -5.62 -5.17 -4.54
CA PHE A 30 -5.72 -4.28 -3.39
C PHE A 30 -7.15 -3.75 -3.21
N LEU A 31 -7.77 -3.28 -4.28
CA LEU A 31 -9.16 -2.79 -4.23
C LEU A 31 -10.14 -3.89 -3.82
N ARG A 32 -9.95 -5.10 -4.35
CA ARG A 32 -10.78 -6.26 -3.94
C ARG A 32 -10.58 -6.60 -2.46
N ALA A 33 -9.35 -6.53 -1.98
CA ALA A 33 -9.04 -6.80 -0.58
C ALA A 33 -9.67 -5.76 0.35
N MET A 34 -9.67 -4.49 -0.05
CA MET A 34 -10.36 -3.43 0.69
C MET A 34 -11.85 -3.73 0.84
N ARG A 35 -12.50 -4.17 -0.23
CA ARG A 35 -13.91 -4.57 -0.19
C ARG A 35 -14.12 -5.78 0.74
N LYS A 36 -13.27 -6.79 0.61
CA LYS A 36 -13.41 -8.04 1.36
C LYS A 36 -13.11 -7.88 2.85
N PHE A 37 -12.03 -7.20 3.21
CA PHE A 37 -11.57 -7.11 4.58
C PHE A 37 -12.05 -5.85 5.31
N MET A 38 -12.23 -4.75 4.59
CA MET A 38 -12.63 -3.47 5.17
C MET A 38 -14.11 -3.17 4.98
N HIS A 39 -14.82 -3.98 4.18
CA HIS A 39 -16.23 -3.78 3.85
C HIS A 39 -16.51 -2.37 3.32
N THR A 40 -15.62 -1.85 2.50
CA THR A 40 -15.71 -0.52 1.92
C THR A 40 -15.37 -0.55 0.43
N GLU A 41 -16.03 0.33 -0.32
CA GLU A 41 -15.58 0.63 -1.67
C GLU A 41 -14.36 1.56 -1.57
N ALA A 42 -13.36 1.28 -2.37
CA ALA A 42 -12.17 2.11 -2.49
C ALA A 42 -12.09 2.63 -3.92
N LEU A 43 -11.88 3.95 -4.06
CA LEU A 43 -11.79 4.62 -5.35
C LEU A 43 -10.37 5.17 -5.54
N ILE A 44 -9.83 4.95 -6.72
CA ILE A 44 -8.56 5.57 -7.12
C ILE A 44 -8.85 6.95 -7.70
N ILE A 45 -8.16 7.95 -7.16
CA ILE A 45 -8.19 9.30 -7.72
C ILE A 45 -6.83 9.52 -8.41
N PRO A 46 -6.82 9.55 -9.75
CA PRO A 46 -5.57 9.74 -10.50
C PRO A 46 -5.05 11.16 -10.40
N ASN A 47 -3.74 11.28 -10.39
CA ASN A 47 -3.01 12.56 -10.49
C ASN A 47 -3.37 13.59 -9.39
N GLU A 48 -3.82 13.12 -8.25
CA GLU A 48 -4.03 13.95 -7.07
C GLU A 48 -3.11 13.53 -5.94
N ASP A 49 -2.38 14.49 -5.41
CA ASP A 49 -1.65 14.29 -4.17
C ASP A 49 -2.60 14.49 -2.98
N LEU A 50 -2.33 13.77 -1.93
CA LEU A 50 -3.02 13.95 -0.67
C LEU A 50 -2.10 14.69 0.27
N ASP A 51 -2.48 15.93 0.60
CA ASP A 51 -1.76 16.71 1.58
C ASP A 51 -2.19 16.26 2.99
N LEU A 52 -1.33 15.52 3.65
CA LEU A 52 -1.58 14.99 4.98
C LEU A 52 -0.93 15.93 5.99
N VAL A 53 -1.75 16.76 6.63
CA VAL A 53 -1.29 17.79 7.58
C VAL A 53 -1.07 17.27 8.99
N ASP A 54 -1.72 16.14 9.34
CA ASP A 54 -1.59 15.51 10.65
C ASP A 54 -0.44 14.50 10.66
N ALA A 55 -0.12 13.96 11.83
CA ALA A 55 0.83 12.88 11.97
C ALA A 55 0.44 11.71 11.07
N THR A 56 1.36 11.25 10.26
CA THR A 56 1.13 10.18 9.31
C THR A 56 1.95 8.95 9.64
N TYR A 57 1.49 7.82 9.11
CA TYR A 57 2.14 6.54 9.27
C TYR A 57 2.30 5.90 7.90
N LEU A 58 3.48 5.37 7.63
CA LEU A 58 3.73 4.59 6.42
C LEU A 58 3.93 3.14 6.81
N THR A 59 3.01 2.28 6.40
CA THR A 59 3.18 0.83 6.51
C THR A 59 3.59 0.31 5.14
N TYR A 60 4.74 -0.35 5.05
CA TYR A 60 5.26 -0.84 3.78
C TYR A 60 5.85 -2.22 3.91
N GLN A 61 5.92 -2.91 2.79
CA GLN A 61 6.43 -4.27 2.69
C GLN A 61 7.06 -4.50 1.33
N SER A 62 8.21 -5.16 1.31
CA SER A 62 8.89 -5.52 0.08
C SER A 62 8.63 -6.98 -0.26
N MET A 63 8.50 -7.23 -1.56
CA MET A 63 8.41 -8.54 -2.17
C MET A 63 9.58 -8.69 -3.13
N GLY A 64 10.24 -9.83 -3.10
CA GLY A 64 11.41 -10.11 -3.93
C GLY A 64 11.32 -11.46 -4.62
N GLY A 65 12.35 -11.79 -5.39
CA GLY A 65 12.44 -13.01 -6.17
C GLY A 65 12.41 -12.73 -7.66
N ALA A 66 11.54 -13.42 -8.42
CA ALA A 66 11.42 -13.24 -9.87
C ALA A 66 10.98 -11.82 -10.25
N LEU A 67 10.18 -11.18 -9.39
CA LEU A 67 9.81 -9.78 -9.48
C LEU A 67 10.17 -9.08 -8.18
N ARG A 68 10.46 -7.81 -8.25
CA ARG A 68 10.67 -6.97 -7.07
C ARG A 68 9.61 -5.89 -7.04
N LEU A 69 8.93 -5.78 -5.90
CA LEU A 69 7.92 -4.76 -5.70
C LEU A 69 7.89 -4.39 -4.21
N THR A 70 7.95 -3.10 -3.94
CA THR A 70 7.71 -2.56 -2.60
C THR A 70 6.40 -1.80 -2.64
N VAL A 71 5.54 -2.07 -1.67
CA VAL A 71 4.21 -1.47 -1.57
C VAL A 71 4.09 -0.79 -0.22
N GLY A 72 3.54 0.41 -0.20
CA GLY A 72 3.31 1.13 1.04
C GLY A 72 2.01 1.90 1.04
N CYS A 73 1.41 2.03 2.22
CA CYS A 73 0.26 2.88 2.47
C CYS A 73 0.65 3.97 3.45
N ARG A 74 0.47 5.22 3.05
CA ARG A 74 0.68 6.37 3.91
C ARG A 74 -0.66 6.97 4.30
N MET A 75 -0.92 7.05 5.59
CA MET A 75 -2.24 7.39 6.12
C MET A 75 -2.13 8.19 7.41
N THR A 76 -3.18 8.94 7.75
CA THR A 76 -3.30 9.55 9.08
C THR A 76 -3.56 8.47 10.12
N GLY A 77 -3.36 8.83 11.39
CA GLY A 77 -3.68 7.92 12.50
C GLY A 77 -5.14 7.47 12.50
N ASN A 78 -6.08 8.36 12.16
CA ASN A 78 -7.50 8.01 12.11
C ASN A 78 -7.80 6.96 11.03
N VAL A 79 -7.19 7.08 9.86
CA VAL A 79 -7.35 6.10 8.79
C VAL A 79 -6.72 4.76 9.18
N LEU A 80 -5.53 4.80 9.78
CA LEU A 80 -4.87 3.59 10.27
C LEU A 80 -5.76 2.86 11.28
N LEU A 81 -6.31 3.58 12.25
CA LEU A 81 -7.19 2.99 13.26
C LEU A 81 -8.46 2.41 12.66
N ALA A 82 -9.06 3.08 11.69
CA ALA A 82 -10.24 2.57 10.98
C ALA A 82 -9.92 1.27 10.23
N MET A 83 -8.81 1.22 9.51
CA MET A 83 -8.40 0.03 8.77
C MET A 83 -8.06 -1.12 9.71
N ALA A 84 -7.27 -0.85 10.73
CA ALA A 84 -6.89 -1.86 11.71
C ALA A 84 -8.11 -2.44 12.43
N GLY A 85 -9.04 -1.58 12.84
CA GLY A 85 -10.26 -1.99 13.53
C GLY A 85 -11.19 -2.83 12.66
N ARG A 86 -11.37 -2.44 11.41
CA ARG A 86 -12.20 -3.22 10.47
C ARG A 86 -11.60 -4.58 10.18
N PHE A 87 -10.29 -4.66 10.06
CA PHE A 87 -9.60 -5.91 9.79
C PHE A 87 -9.58 -6.85 11.00
N SER A 88 -9.22 -6.34 12.19
CA SER A 88 -9.10 -7.15 13.41
C SER A 88 -10.42 -7.42 14.12
N GLY A 89 -11.42 -6.56 13.92
CA GLY A 89 -12.66 -6.57 14.68
C GLY A 89 -12.53 -5.95 16.06
N GLU A 90 -11.37 -5.39 16.40
CA GLU A 90 -11.09 -4.74 17.67
C GLU A 90 -10.81 -3.26 17.46
N GLU A 91 -11.56 -2.41 18.16
CA GLU A 91 -11.38 -0.97 18.07
C GLU A 91 -10.30 -0.48 19.03
N GLU A 92 -9.32 0.21 18.48
CA GLU A 92 -8.33 0.96 19.24
C GLU A 92 -8.62 2.46 19.11
N THR A 93 -8.40 3.20 20.19
CA THR A 93 -8.68 4.63 20.25
C THR A 93 -7.47 5.49 19.90
N GLU A 94 -6.30 4.90 19.92
CA GLU A 94 -5.04 5.57 19.57
C GLU A 94 -4.11 4.60 18.84
N VAL A 95 -3.18 5.14 18.09
CA VAL A 95 -2.18 4.33 17.39
C VAL A 95 -1.20 3.78 18.39
N ASN A 96 -1.36 2.50 18.71
CA ASN A 96 -0.54 1.76 19.64
C ASN A 96 0.04 0.52 18.95
N GLU A 97 0.76 -0.29 19.71
CA GLU A 97 1.38 -1.51 19.20
C GLU A 97 0.37 -2.48 18.57
N MET A 98 -0.78 -2.62 19.18
CA MET A 98 -1.84 -3.52 18.69
C MET A 98 -2.42 -3.03 17.36
N ALA A 99 -2.65 -1.74 17.22
CA ALA A 99 -3.12 -1.15 15.96
C ALA A 99 -2.08 -1.32 14.85
N ILE A 100 -0.81 -1.10 15.16
CA ILE A 100 0.29 -1.30 14.22
C ILE A 100 0.43 -2.76 13.80
N ASP A 101 0.37 -3.69 14.73
CA ASP A 101 0.41 -5.12 14.43
C ASP A 101 -0.74 -5.52 13.50
N SER A 102 -1.93 -4.98 13.73
CA SER A 102 -3.09 -5.25 12.88
C SER A 102 -2.92 -4.72 11.45
N ILE A 103 -2.42 -3.50 11.31
CA ILE A 103 -2.22 -2.94 9.96
C ILE A 103 -1.09 -3.65 9.21
N GLU A 104 -0.05 -4.08 9.93
CA GLU A 104 1.04 -4.87 9.34
C GLU A 104 0.56 -6.26 8.94
N GLU A 105 -0.31 -6.89 9.73
CA GLU A 105 -0.91 -8.17 9.36
C GLU A 105 -1.82 -8.02 8.15
N LEU A 106 -2.58 -6.93 8.04
CA LEU A 106 -3.36 -6.63 6.85
C LEU A 106 -2.47 -6.53 5.60
N ALA A 107 -1.36 -5.80 5.70
CA ALA A 107 -0.39 -5.71 4.61
C ALA A 107 0.15 -7.09 4.22
N ASN A 108 0.49 -7.89 5.22
CA ASN A 108 1.00 -9.25 5.03
C ASN A 108 -0.02 -10.14 4.29
N VAL A 109 -1.29 -10.04 4.66
CA VAL A 109 -2.38 -10.79 4.02
C VAL A 109 -2.57 -10.37 2.58
N ILE A 110 -2.68 -9.07 2.31
CA ILE A 110 -2.89 -8.54 0.94
C ILE A 110 -1.71 -8.92 0.05
N ASN A 111 -0.49 -8.68 0.50
CA ASN A 111 0.70 -8.94 -0.29
C ASN A 111 0.95 -10.45 -0.47
N GLY A 112 0.58 -11.26 0.53
CA GLY A 112 0.59 -12.71 0.41
C GLY A 112 -0.37 -13.21 -0.67
N LEU A 113 -1.55 -12.63 -0.77
CA LEU A 113 -2.50 -12.94 -1.85
C LEU A 113 -1.93 -12.58 -3.22
N TYR A 114 -1.22 -11.47 -3.32
CA TYR A 114 -0.56 -11.08 -4.56
C TYR A 114 0.51 -12.09 -4.97
N ILE A 115 1.34 -12.53 -4.03
CA ILE A 115 2.37 -13.55 -4.27
C ILE A 115 1.74 -14.86 -4.77
N VAL A 116 0.67 -15.31 -4.16
CA VAL A 116 -0.06 -16.52 -4.60
C VAL A 116 -0.57 -16.34 -6.03
N ASN A 117 -1.14 -15.19 -6.34
CA ASN A 117 -1.61 -14.87 -7.69
C ASN A 117 -0.47 -14.89 -8.71
N MET A 118 0.67 -14.30 -8.35
CA MET A 118 1.85 -14.24 -9.23
C MET A 118 2.51 -15.61 -9.41
N SER A 119 2.50 -16.48 -8.40
CA SER A 119 2.97 -17.85 -8.51
C SER A 119 2.17 -18.65 -9.55
N GLY A 120 0.86 -18.40 -9.64
CA GLY A 120 0.02 -18.95 -10.70
C GLY A 120 0.41 -18.50 -12.10
N HIS A 121 1.16 -17.39 -12.22
CA HIS A 121 1.72 -16.85 -13.46
C HIS A 121 3.22 -17.18 -13.63
N SER A 122 3.73 -18.18 -12.92
CA SER A 122 5.13 -18.63 -12.95
C SER A 122 6.15 -17.62 -12.42
N HIS A 123 5.73 -16.76 -11.49
CA HIS A 123 6.61 -15.81 -10.82
C HIS A 123 6.72 -16.16 -9.34
N ASP A 124 7.83 -16.78 -8.96
CA ASP A 124 8.11 -17.07 -7.56
C ASP A 124 8.59 -15.80 -6.84
N MET A 125 7.93 -15.47 -5.76
CA MET A 125 8.23 -14.27 -4.97
C MET A 125 8.25 -14.60 -3.48
N ASP A 126 9.09 -13.90 -2.75
CA ASP A 126 9.20 -13.98 -1.30
C ASP A 126 8.71 -12.67 -0.68
N LEU A 127 8.19 -12.75 0.53
CA LEU A 127 7.65 -11.64 1.26
C LEU A 127 8.55 -11.30 2.43
N ASP A 128 9.02 -10.05 2.49
CA ASP A 128 9.74 -9.53 3.66
C ASP A 128 8.73 -9.21 4.79
N MET A 129 9.25 -8.90 5.95
CA MET A 129 8.41 -8.45 7.06
C MET A 129 7.88 -7.04 6.80
N PRO A 130 6.60 -6.77 7.10
CA PRO A 130 6.08 -5.40 7.01
C PRO A 130 6.70 -4.50 8.08
N LYS A 131 6.79 -3.21 7.79
CA LYS A 131 7.30 -2.18 8.70
C LYS A 131 6.40 -0.98 8.69
N THR A 132 6.34 -0.27 9.81
CA THR A 132 5.58 0.97 9.94
C THR A 132 6.49 2.07 10.47
N LEU A 133 6.48 3.21 9.77
CA LEU A 133 7.25 4.40 10.13
C LEU A 133 6.31 5.57 10.40
N GLU A 134 6.62 6.36 11.41
CA GLU A 134 5.93 7.63 11.64
C GLU A 134 6.54 8.70 10.74
N ASN A 135 5.67 9.42 10.02
CA ASN A 135 6.05 10.51 9.10
C ASN A 135 7.01 10.09 7.96
N GLY A 136 7.06 8.80 7.63
CA GLY A 136 7.81 8.33 6.48
C GLY A 136 7.13 8.72 5.17
N VAL A 137 7.91 9.21 4.21
CA VAL A 137 7.41 9.54 2.86
C VAL A 137 8.26 8.80 1.85
N PRO A 138 7.67 7.91 1.05
CA PRO A 138 8.40 7.24 -0.02
C PRO A 138 8.86 8.25 -1.06
N ALA A 139 10.12 8.16 -1.45
CA ALA A 139 10.71 8.99 -2.48
C ALA A 139 11.52 8.11 -3.44
N GLY A 140 11.86 8.67 -4.58
CA GLY A 140 12.60 7.98 -5.63
C GLY A 140 11.95 8.22 -6.99
N GLU A 141 12.72 8.04 -8.07
CA GLU A 141 12.25 8.30 -9.43
C GLU A 141 11.25 7.23 -9.92
N ASP A 142 11.29 6.05 -9.33
CA ASP A 142 10.49 4.89 -9.71
C ASP A 142 9.32 4.63 -8.74
N VAL A 143 8.94 5.62 -7.94
CA VAL A 143 7.79 5.49 -7.04
C VAL A 143 6.52 5.89 -7.77
N PHE A 144 5.60 4.94 -7.88
CA PHE A 144 4.27 5.15 -8.43
C PHE A 144 3.30 5.41 -7.27
N ALA A 145 2.59 6.53 -7.31
CA ALA A 145 1.71 6.96 -6.22
C ALA A 145 0.26 7.05 -6.70
N LEU A 146 -0.64 6.55 -5.88
CA LEU A 146 -2.08 6.58 -6.09
C LEU A 146 -2.77 7.14 -4.86
N ARG A 147 -3.72 8.06 -5.05
CA ARG A 147 -4.65 8.45 -4.00
C ARG A 147 -5.81 7.46 -3.98
N VAL A 148 -6.10 6.92 -2.81
CA VAL A 148 -7.23 6.01 -2.59
C VAL A 148 -8.21 6.67 -1.64
N GLU A 149 -9.47 6.73 -2.04
CA GLU A 149 -10.55 7.26 -1.20
C GLU A 149 -11.49 6.17 -0.74
N THR A 150 -11.83 6.22 0.54
CA THR A 150 -12.77 5.29 1.18
C THR A 150 -13.78 6.08 2.01
N GLU A 151 -14.81 5.40 2.51
CA GLU A 151 -15.80 6.03 3.40
C GLU A 151 -15.21 6.51 4.74
N PHE A 152 -14.06 5.96 5.15
CA PHE A 152 -13.41 6.34 6.40
C PHE A 152 -12.21 7.28 6.21
N GLY A 153 -11.97 7.73 5.00
CA GLY A 153 -10.93 8.70 4.68
C GLY A 153 -10.09 8.28 3.49
N ALA A 154 -9.13 9.14 3.14
CA ALA A 154 -8.24 8.93 2.01
C ALA A 154 -6.82 8.59 2.50
N PHE A 155 -6.09 7.87 1.68
CA PHE A 155 -4.69 7.55 1.91
C PHE A 155 -3.94 7.44 0.59
N MET A 156 -2.61 7.40 0.67
CA MET A 156 -1.76 7.20 -0.50
C MET A 156 -1.27 5.77 -0.54
N LEU A 157 -1.36 5.15 -1.71
CA LEU A 157 -0.76 3.86 -2.02
C LEU A 157 0.46 4.12 -2.91
N TYR A 158 1.60 3.56 -2.51
CA TYR A 158 2.86 3.68 -3.23
C TYR A 158 3.36 2.32 -3.67
N LEU A 159 3.88 2.26 -4.89
CA LEU A 159 4.52 1.06 -5.43
C LEU A 159 5.86 1.44 -6.05
N SER A 160 6.86 0.58 -5.86
CA SER A 160 8.20 0.81 -6.42
C SER A 160 8.86 -0.51 -6.78
N ARG A 161 9.63 -0.51 -7.86
CA ARG A 161 10.45 -1.66 -8.28
C ARG A 161 11.70 -1.82 -7.42
N GLU A 162 12.27 -0.70 -6.99
CA GLU A 162 13.61 -0.64 -6.37
C GLU A 162 13.54 -0.46 -4.85
N GLY A 163 12.35 -0.33 -4.29
CA GLY A 163 12.16 0.04 -2.91
C GLY A 163 12.00 1.54 -2.74
N PHE A 164 11.80 1.96 -1.50
CA PHE A 164 11.60 3.38 -1.19
C PHE A 164 12.87 3.98 -0.62
N MET A 165 13.20 5.18 -1.08
CA MET A 165 14.12 6.04 -0.35
C MET A 165 13.29 6.70 0.75
N LEU A 166 13.62 6.42 1.99
CA LEU A 166 12.85 6.89 3.14
C LEU A 166 13.68 7.85 3.97
N ASN A 167 13.03 8.93 4.39
CA ASN A 167 13.54 9.74 5.47
C ASN A 167 13.03 9.08 6.76
N GLU A 168 13.83 8.12 7.26
CA GLU A 168 13.40 7.25 8.34
C GLU A 168 13.40 7.97 9.68
N LYS A 169 12.18 8.10 10.23
CA LYS A 169 12.02 8.34 11.64
C LYS A 169 11.31 7.11 12.19
N ASN A 170 12.01 6.31 12.97
CA ASN A 170 11.45 5.09 13.52
C ASN A 170 10.32 5.44 14.48
N LEU A 171 9.19 4.73 14.35
CA LEU A 171 7.98 4.97 15.14
C LEU A 171 8.24 4.95 16.65
N PHE A 172 9.08 4.05 17.12
CA PHE A 172 9.38 3.88 18.56
C PHE A 172 10.78 4.40 18.93
N GLY A 173 11.42 5.18 18.09
CA GLY A 173 12.67 5.84 18.38
C GLY A 173 13.90 4.93 18.38
N TRP A 174 13.80 3.76 17.76
CA TRP A 174 14.96 2.89 17.57
C TRP A 174 15.35 2.70 16.11
#